data_c993947f557f7b4869c381bcb8efca06
#
_entry.id   c993947f557f7b4869c381bcb8efca06
#
_cell.length_a   1.000
_cell.length_b   1.000
_cell.length_c   1.000
_cell.angle_alpha   90.00
_cell.angle_beta   90.00
_cell.angle_gamma   90.00
#
_symmetry.space_group_name_H-M   'P 1'
#
loop_
_entity.id
_entity.type
_entity.pdbx_description
1 polymer ?
#
loop_
_entity_poly.entity_id
_entity_poly.type
_entity_poly.pdbx_seq_one_letter_code
_entity_poly.pdbx_strand_id
1 'polypeptide(L)'
;MHSTDVIILGAGAAGLMCAQLSARRGRRVLVLDHANKPGKKILMSGGGRCNFTNMYTEPGNFLSQNAHFCKSALARYTQWDFIELVCKHGVAYHEKKLGQLFCDNKANDILDMLLAECDEAGAEIRMHTSIEQIEKTESGYLLQTSGGQFACQSLVIATGGLSIPTLGASGFGYQVARQFGHTLLPTRAGLVPFTITEPQLKALCTELSGTSLDCTANCNGTSFRENLLFTHRGLSGPAILQISSFWEAGDTVEINLLPDRDALTWLQQMQAERANAELKTVLGEVFTRKLANLLAEQWFESRPMKQYTPAELAQIAEKLASWQVVPAGTEGYRTAEVTLGGVDTREVSSKTMESLKSPGLYFIGEVLDVTGHLGGFNFQWAWASANAAAQFV
;
A
#
# COMPACT_ATOMS: atom_id res chain seq x y z
N MET A 1 -1.05 7.00 -38.93
CA MET A 1 -1.83 6.33 -37.87
C MET A 1 -1.19 4.97 -37.62
N HIS A 2 -0.77 4.70 -36.41
CA HIS A 2 -0.26 3.39 -36.03
C HIS A 2 -1.40 2.54 -35.46
N SER A 3 -1.55 1.30 -35.96
CA SER A 3 -2.57 0.37 -35.48
C SER A 3 -1.91 -0.83 -34.81
N THR A 4 -2.42 -1.16 -33.61
CA THR A 4 -1.97 -2.31 -32.82
C THR A 4 -3.19 -3.05 -32.27
N ASP A 5 -3.02 -4.21 -31.66
CA ASP A 5 -4.15 -4.94 -31.11
C ASP A 5 -4.51 -4.43 -29.71
N VAL A 6 -3.49 -4.12 -28.90
CA VAL A 6 -3.63 -3.68 -27.51
C VAL A 6 -2.81 -2.43 -27.25
N ILE A 7 -3.42 -1.41 -26.66
CA ILE A 7 -2.71 -0.28 -26.06
C ILE A 7 -2.88 -0.33 -24.55
N ILE A 8 -1.79 -0.19 -23.82
CA ILE A 8 -1.75 -0.15 -22.34
C ILE A 8 -1.28 1.24 -21.90
N LEU A 9 -2.06 1.92 -21.10
CA LEU A 9 -1.72 3.22 -20.54
C LEU A 9 -1.11 3.07 -19.14
N GLY A 10 0.18 3.30 -19.05
CA GLY A 10 1.00 3.18 -17.84
C GLY A 10 2.02 2.06 -17.90
N ALA A 11 3.31 2.40 -17.83
CA ALA A 11 4.45 1.49 -17.75
C ALA A 11 4.86 1.18 -16.29
N GLY A 12 3.86 1.01 -15.43
CA GLY A 12 4.04 0.55 -14.03
C GLY A 12 3.96 -0.97 -13.91
N ALA A 13 3.87 -1.47 -12.69
CA ALA A 13 3.82 -2.89 -12.38
C ALA A 13 2.74 -3.65 -13.18
N ALA A 14 1.47 -3.22 -13.05
CA ALA A 14 0.37 -3.86 -13.74
C ALA A 14 0.49 -3.76 -15.28
N GLY A 15 0.91 -2.59 -15.79
CA GLY A 15 1.02 -2.36 -17.23
C GLY A 15 2.10 -3.23 -17.88
N LEU A 16 3.31 -3.31 -17.29
CA LEU A 16 4.40 -4.14 -17.80
C LEU A 16 4.04 -5.64 -17.73
N MET A 17 3.41 -6.07 -16.63
CA MET A 17 2.94 -7.44 -16.50
C MET A 17 1.87 -7.79 -17.55
N CYS A 18 0.90 -6.91 -17.78
CA CYS A 18 -0.12 -7.11 -18.81
C CYS A 18 0.50 -7.12 -20.21
N ALA A 19 1.48 -6.27 -20.47
CA ALA A 19 2.14 -6.15 -21.77
C ALA A 19 2.81 -7.45 -22.18
N GLN A 20 3.69 -7.97 -21.32
CA GLN A 20 4.43 -9.20 -21.63
C GLN A 20 3.50 -10.40 -21.79
N LEU A 21 2.48 -10.54 -20.95
CA LEU A 21 1.55 -11.67 -21.03
C LEU A 21 0.65 -11.61 -22.28
N SER A 22 0.19 -10.41 -22.66
CA SER A 22 -0.60 -10.21 -23.89
C SER A 22 0.23 -10.47 -25.16
N ALA A 23 1.47 -9.96 -25.18
CA ALA A 23 2.39 -10.16 -26.31
C ALA A 23 2.78 -11.63 -26.49
N ARG A 24 3.01 -12.40 -25.40
CA ARG A 24 3.26 -13.85 -25.45
C ARG A 24 2.11 -14.64 -26.06
N ARG A 25 0.87 -14.09 -26.05
CA ARG A 25 -0.30 -14.66 -26.73
C ARG A 25 -0.37 -14.29 -28.22
N GLY A 26 0.64 -13.63 -28.74
CA GLY A 26 0.70 -13.22 -30.15
C GLY A 26 -0.03 -11.90 -30.44
N ARG A 27 -0.41 -11.11 -29.41
CA ARG A 27 -1.00 -9.77 -29.62
C ARG A 27 0.11 -8.75 -29.88
N ARG A 28 -0.14 -7.82 -30.76
CA ARG A 28 0.72 -6.63 -30.94
C ARG A 28 0.38 -5.64 -29.87
N VAL A 29 1.32 -5.41 -28.94
CA VAL A 29 1.12 -4.61 -27.73
C VAL A 29 1.98 -3.35 -27.77
N LEU A 30 1.36 -2.22 -27.44
CA LEU A 30 2.02 -0.93 -27.26
C LEU A 30 1.70 -0.39 -25.86
N VAL A 31 2.74 -0.16 -25.05
CA VAL A 31 2.62 0.53 -23.77
C VAL A 31 2.96 2.00 -23.97
N LEU A 32 2.10 2.90 -23.49
CA LEU A 32 2.31 4.36 -23.51
C LEU A 32 2.38 4.90 -22.09
N ASP A 33 3.40 5.71 -21.81
CA ASP A 33 3.53 6.39 -20.52
C ASP A 33 4.10 7.81 -20.71
N HIS A 34 3.55 8.78 -19.97
CA HIS A 34 4.03 10.17 -20.00
C HIS A 34 5.34 10.37 -19.22
N ALA A 35 5.69 9.44 -18.36
CA ALA A 35 6.90 9.52 -17.53
C ALA A 35 8.19 9.36 -18.36
N ASN A 36 9.30 9.74 -17.76
CA ASN A 36 10.64 9.63 -18.40
C ASN A 36 11.27 8.24 -18.28
N LYS A 37 10.72 7.37 -17.42
CA LYS A 37 11.19 5.98 -17.26
C LYS A 37 10.08 5.11 -16.68
N PRO A 38 10.05 3.80 -17.02
CA PRO A 38 9.06 2.86 -16.49
C PRO A 38 9.31 2.52 -15.02
N GLY A 39 8.32 1.93 -14.37
CA GLY A 39 8.45 1.25 -13.09
C GLY A 39 8.82 2.13 -11.89
N LYS A 40 8.59 3.45 -11.92
CA LYS A 40 9.03 4.37 -10.85
C LYS A 40 8.58 3.95 -9.46
N LYS A 41 7.32 3.48 -9.30
CA LYS A 41 6.83 2.96 -8.02
C LYS A 41 7.51 1.67 -7.59
N ILE A 42 7.87 0.78 -8.53
CA ILE A 42 8.64 -0.43 -8.26
C ILE A 42 9.98 -0.03 -7.63
N LEU A 43 10.70 0.90 -8.28
CA LEU A 43 12.04 1.34 -7.86
C LEU A 43 12.07 1.97 -6.46
N MET A 44 10.97 2.60 -6.03
CA MET A 44 10.89 3.28 -4.73
C MET A 44 10.34 2.38 -3.61
N SER A 45 9.67 1.31 -3.98
CA SER A 45 9.00 0.44 -3.03
C SER A 45 9.98 -0.32 -2.13
N GLY A 46 9.53 -0.66 -0.94
CA GLY A 46 10.30 -1.43 0.02
C GLY A 46 11.64 -0.79 0.40
N GLY A 47 11.75 0.53 0.35
CA GLY A 47 13.01 1.24 0.60
C GLY A 47 14.07 1.00 -0.48
N GLY A 48 13.65 0.80 -1.74
CA GLY A 48 14.52 0.53 -2.88
C GLY A 48 14.86 -0.96 -3.09
N ARG A 49 14.22 -1.86 -2.33
CA ARG A 49 14.40 -3.33 -2.45
C ARG A 49 13.19 -4.05 -3.00
N CYS A 50 12.14 -3.37 -3.37
CA CYS A 50 10.87 -3.89 -3.87
C CYS A 50 10.29 -5.03 -3.01
N ASN A 51 9.24 -4.74 -2.25
CA ASN A 51 8.42 -5.77 -1.62
C ASN A 51 7.44 -6.31 -2.67
N PHE A 52 7.89 -7.28 -3.48
CA PHE A 52 7.24 -7.64 -4.75
C PHE A 52 6.02 -8.56 -4.60
N THR A 53 5.86 -9.26 -3.47
CA THR A 53 4.67 -10.05 -3.12
C THR A 53 4.67 -10.47 -1.65
N ASN A 54 3.64 -11.20 -1.23
CA ASN A 54 3.52 -11.77 0.11
C ASN A 54 3.14 -13.25 0.02
N MET A 55 3.84 -14.10 0.77
CA MET A 55 3.59 -15.55 0.80
C MET A 55 2.20 -15.92 1.30
N TYR A 56 1.58 -15.07 2.13
CA TYR A 56 0.27 -15.29 2.75
C TYR A 56 -0.83 -14.47 2.09
N THR A 57 -0.74 -14.27 0.77
CA THR A 57 -1.75 -13.52 0.02
C THR A 57 -3.08 -14.25 0.01
N GLU A 58 -4.09 -13.61 0.59
CA GLU A 58 -5.47 -14.07 0.61
C GLU A 58 -6.43 -12.92 0.26
N PRO A 59 -7.66 -13.21 -0.23
CA PRO A 59 -8.63 -12.15 -0.55
C PRO A 59 -8.96 -11.22 0.63
N GLY A 60 -8.86 -11.71 1.88
CA GLY A 60 -9.06 -10.92 3.09
C GLY A 60 -8.01 -9.81 3.32
N ASN A 61 -6.89 -9.86 2.60
CA ASN A 61 -5.87 -8.81 2.67
C ASN A 61 -6.17 -7.59 1.79
N PHE A 62 -7.34 -7.56 1.13
CA PHE A 62 -7.69 -6.50 0.19
C PHE A 62 -8.99 -5.80 0.58
N LEU A 63 -8.94 -4.48 0.64
CA LEU A 63 -10.09 -3.60 0.85
C LEU A 63 -10.72 -3.25 -0.50
N SER A 64 -12.04 -3.34 -0.56
CA SER A 64 -12.85 -2.91 -1.69
C SER A 64 -14.30 -2.82 -1.23
N GLN A 65 -15.12 -1.93 -1.81
CA GLN A 65 -16.57 -1.99 -1.60
C GLN A 65 -17.22 -3.26 -2.18
N ASN A 66 -16.51 -3.96 -3.06
CA ASN A 66 -16.85 -5.30 -3.54
C ASN A 66 -15.78 -6.30 -3.11
N ALA A 67 -15.84 -6.74 -1.86
CA ALA A 67 -14.84 -7.62 -1.23
C ALA A 67 -14.58 -8.95 -1.98
N HIS A 68 -15.45 -9.34 -2.91
CA HIS A 68 -15.29 -10.56 -3.68
C HIS A 68 -14.62 -10.38 -5.04
N PHE A 69 -14.45 -9.14 -5.48
CA PHE A 69 -13.96 -8.84 -6.82
C PHE A 69 -12.57 -9.43 -7.10
N CYS A 70 -11.64 -9.30 -6.17
CA CYS A 70 -10.25 -9.74 -6.35
C CYS A 70 -10.07 -11.27 -6.38
N LYS A 71 -11.03 -12.05 -5.85
CA LYS A 71 -10.89 -13.50 -5.64
C LYS A 71 -10.53 -14.26 -6.92
N SER A 72 -11.23 -13.98 -8.02
CA SER A 72 -11.01 -14.69 -9.29
C SER A 72 -9.63 -14.42 -9.89
N ALA A 73 -9.16 -13.18 -9.84
CA ALA A 73 -7.84 -12.82 -10.36
C ALA A 73 -6.72 -13.43 -9.49
N LEU A 74 -6.81 -13.29 -8.17
CA LEU A 74 -5.83 -13.83 -7.22
C LEU A 74 -5.72 -15.36 -7.29
N ALA A 75 -6.84 -16.06 -7.53
CA ALA A 75 -6.83 -17.53 -7.66
C ALA A 75 -6.18 -18.02 -8.98
N ARG A 76 -6.18 -17.19 -10.04
CA ARG A 76 -5.62 -17.54 -11.36
C ARG A 76 -4.17 -17.09 -11.56
N TYR A 77 -3.70 -16.18 -10.74
CA TYR A 77 -2.31 -15.76 -10.68
C TYR A 77 -1.96 -15.48 -9.22
N THR A 78 -1.42 -16.49 -8.60
CA THR A 78 -1.08 -16.50 -7.19
C THR A 78 0.29 -15.85 -6.93
N GLN A 79 0.64 -15.63 -5.68
CA GLN A 79 1.98 -15.21 -5.30
C GLN A 79 3.06 -16.21 -5.76
N TRP A 80 2.74 -17.50 -5.83
CA TRP A 80 3.67 -18.55 -6.24
C TRP A 80 4.02 -18.46 -7.74
N ASP A 81 3.07 -18.06 -8.59
CA ASP A 81 3.31 -17.83 -10.02
C ASP A 81 4.30 -16.66 -10.22
N PHE A 82 4.17 -15.59 -9.42
CA PHE A 82 5.14 -14.48 -9.51
C PHE A 82 6.49 -14.87 -8.92
N ILE A 83 6.54 -15.62 -7.82
CA ILE A 83 7.80 -16.15 -7.25
C ILE A 83 8.51 -17.06 -8.27
N GLU A 84 7.78 -17.90 -8.99
CA GLU A 84 8.33 -18.73 -10.06
C GLU A 84 9.00 -17.87 -11.16
N LEU A 85 8.34 -16.77 -11.57
CA LEU A 85 8.90 -15.83 -12.52
C LEU A 85 10.20 -15.19 -11.99
N VAL A 86 10.20 -14.75 -10.73
CA VAL A 86 11.40 -14.20 -10.06
C VAL A 86 12.54 -15.21 -10.02
N CYS A 87 12.24 -16.48 -9.68
CA CYS A 87 13.23 -17.57 -9.68
C CYS A 87 13.75 -17.89 -11.07
N LYS A 88 12.89 -17.89 -12.11
CA LYS A 88 13.26 -18.10 -13.52
C LYS A 88 14.34 -17.12 -13.96
N HIS A 89 14.28 -15.89 -13.50
CA HIS A 89 15.26 -14.83 -13.81
C HIS A 89 16.45 -14.80 -12.85
N GLY A 90 16.54 -15.72 -11.88
CA GLY A 90 17.63 -15.78 -10.92
C GLY A 90 17.70 -14.56 -10.00
N VAL A 91 16.60 -13.84 -9.79
CA VAL A 91 16.56 -12.69 -8.88
C VAL A 91 16.62 -13.20 -7.45
N ALA A 92 17.65 -12.82 -6.71
CA ALA A 92 17.83 -13.18 -5.32
C ALA A 92 16.86 -12.39 -4.41
N TYR A 93 16.23 -13.07 -3.47
CA TYR A 93 15.25 -12.49 -2.56
C TYR A 93 15.25 -13.20 -1.21
N HIS A 94 14.67 -12.54 -0.21
CA HIS A 94 14.45 -13.10 1.12
C HIS A 94 13.08 -12.74 1.67
N GLU A 95 12.59 -13.55 2.63
CA GLU A 95 11.48 -13.17 3.49
C GLU A 95 12.02 -12.28 4.64
N LYS A 96 11.41 -11.10 4.81
CA LYS A 96 11.78 -10.21 5.91
C LYS A 96 11.00 -10.54 7.18
N LYS A 97 9.67 -10.50 7.13
CA LYS A 97 8.73 -10.90 8.18
C LYS A 97 7.32 -10.97 7.60
N LEU A 98 6.43 -11.69 8.26
CA LEU A 98 5.01 -11.76 7.91
C LEU A 98 4.76 -12.11 6.42
N GLY A 99 5.59 -12.97 5.84
CA GLY A 99 5.48 -13.38 4.45
C GLY A 99 5.92 -12.36 3.40
N GLN A 100 6.46 -11.21 3.81
CA GLN A 100 6.89 -10.15 2.90
C GLN A 100 8.18 -10.54 2.17
N LEU A 101 8.16 -10.56 0.84
CA LEU A 101 9.31 -10.92 0.01
C LEU A 101 9.97 -9.69 -0.61
N PHE A 102 11.27 -9.55 -0.38
CA PHE A 102 12.10 -8.42 -0.85
C PHE A 102 13.25 -8.92 -1.69
N CYS A 103 13.63 -8.15 -2.73
CA CYS A 103 14.89 -8.39 -3.43
C CYS A 103 16.08 -8.18 -2.49
N ASP A 104 17.09 -9.03 -2.60
CA ASP A 104 18.32 -8.92 -1.80
C ASP A 104 19.12 -7.68 -2.18
N ASN A 105 19.21 -7.38 -3.46
CA ASN A 105 20.04 -6.30 -3.97
C ASN A 105 19.23 -4.99 -4.08
N LYS A 106 18.41 -4.85 -5.12
CA LYS A 106 17.70 -3.59 -5.43
C LYS A 106 16.39 -3.84 -6.19
N ALA A 107 15.49 -2.90 -6.11
CA ALA A 107 14.20 -2.94 -6.81
C ALA A 107 14.33 -2.98 -8.35
N ASN A 108 15.48 -2.58 -8.88
CA ASN A 108 15.78 -2.68 -10.30
C ASN A 108 15.66 -4.13 -10.80
N ASP A 109 16.02 -5.12 -9.97
CA ASP A 109 16.02 -6.53 -10.39
C ASP A 109 14.62 -6.97 -10.85
N ILE A 110 13.56 -6.53 -10.17
CA ILE A 110 12.17 -6.77 -10.60
C ILE A 110 11.81 -5.96 -11.84
N LEU A 111 12.24 -4.71 -11.94
CA LEU A 111 11.93 -3.88 -13.11
C LEU A 111 12.64 -4.42 -14.36
N ASP A 112 13.92 -4.73 -14.25
CA ASP A 112 14.74 -5.24 -15.35
C ASP A 112 14.21 -6.61 -15.83
N MET A 113 13.74 -7.47 -14.89
CA MET A 113 13.04 -8.72 -15.20
C MET A 113 11.79 -8.47 -16.04
N LEU A 114 10.91 -7.56 -15.62
CA LEU A 114 9.66 -7.26 -16.34
C LEU A 114 9.93 -6.65 -17.72
N LEU A 115 10.97 -5.81 -17.85
CA LEU A 115 11.37 -5.24 -19.14
C LEU A 115 11.94 -6.29 -20.07
N ALA A 116 12.75 -7.23 -19.55
CA ALA A 116 13.27 -8.35 -20.34
C ALA A 116 12.14 -9.26 -20.84
N GLU A 117 11.14 -9.54 -20.01
CA GLU A 117 9.93 -10.31 -20.40
C GLU A 117 9.12 -9.57 -21.48
N CYS A 118 9.01 -8.24 -21.40
CA CYS A 118 8.35 -7.43 -22.43
C CYS A 118 9.12 -7.47 -23.75
N ASP A 119 10.45 -7.32 -23.72
CA ASP A 119 11.31 -7.34 -24.90
C ASP A 119 11.28 -8.71 -25.58
N GLU A 120 11.45 -9.79 -24.81
CA GLU A 120 11.37 -11.16 -25.31
C GLU A 120 10.02 -11.47 -25.97
N ALA A 121 8.92 -10.94 -25.42
CA ALA A 121 7.58 -11.12 -25.97
C ALA A 121 7.28 -10.19 -27.16
N GLY A 122 8.12 -9.19 -27.43
CA GLY A 122 7.94 -8.22 -28.51
C GLY A 122 6.94 -7.11 -28.18
N ALA A 123 6.71 -6.78 -26.90
CA ALA A 123 5.89 -5.65 -26.51
C ALA A 123 6.66 -4.33 -26.65
N GLU A 124 6.10 -3.37 -27.38
CA GLU A 124 6.69 -2.05 -27.54
C GLU A 124 6.35 -1.14 -26.36
N ILE A 125 7.34 -0.41 -25.83
CA ILE A 125 7.14 0.56 -24.72
C ILE A 125 7.60 1.93 -25.19
N ARG A 126 6.70 2.92 -25.16
CA ARG A 126 6.98 4.32 -25.49
C ARG A 126 6.76 5.20 -24.27
N MET A 127 7.88 5.72 -23.77
CA MET A 127 7.90 6.72 -22.71
C MET A 127 7.72 8.14 -23.29
N HIS A 128 7.58 9.14 -22.41
CA HIS A 128 7.38 10.55 -22.81
C HIS A 128 6.19 10.77 -23.75
N THR A 129 5.16 9.94 -23.65
CA THR A 129 3.98 10.00 -24.52
C THR A 129 2.74 10.32 -23.69
N SER A 130 2.29 11.57 -23.77
CA SER A 130 1.08 12.04 -23.11
C SER A 130 -0.14 11.75 -23.96
N ILE A 131 -1.22 11.30 -23.35
CA ILE A 131 -2.51 11.09 -24.00
C ILE A 131 -3.30 12.40 -23.92
N GLU A 132 -3.77 12.87 -25.06
CA GLU A 132 -4.53 14.10 -25.20
C GLU A 132 -6.04 13.84 -25.32
N GLN A 133 -6.41 12.80 -26.09
CA GLN A 133 -7.79 12.43 -26.30
C GLN A 133 -7.93 10.92 -26.53
N ILE A 134 -9.03 10.34 -26.09
CA ILE A 134 -9.41 8.95 -26.36
C ILE A 134 -10.82 8.94 -26.90
N GLU A 135 -11.00 8.31 -28.06
CA GLU A 135 -12.31 8.15 -28.70
C GLU A 135 -12.63 6.67 -28.89
N LYS A 136 -13.89 6.30 -28.62
CA LYS A 136 -14.44 4.98 -28.98
C LYS A 136 -14.77 4.99 -30.45
N THR A 137 -14.33 3.96 -31.16
CA THR A 137 -14.67 3.71 -32.56
C THR A 137 -15.46 2.39 -32.70
N GLU A 138 -15.95 2.09 -33.90
CA GLU A 138 -16.61 0.79 -34.15
C GLU A 138 -15.67 -0.39 -33.96
N SER A 139 -14.38 -0.22 -34.24
CA SER A 139 -13.36 -1.29 -34.18
C SER A 139 -12.48 -1.27 -32.91
N GLY A 140 -12.75 -0.38 -31.97
CA GLY A 140 -11.95 -0.26 -30.74
C GLY A 140 -11.76 1.18 -30.26
N TYR A 141 -10.54 1.64 -30.12
CA TYR A 141 -10.20 2.96 -29.58
C TYR A 141 -9.19 3.69 -30.45
N LEU A 142 -9.37 5.01 -30.60
CA LEU A 142 -8.44 5.93 -31.24
C LEU A 142 -7.89 6.88 -30.17
N LEU A 143 -6.57 6.99 -30.09
CA LEU A 143 -5.85 7.83 -29.14
C LEU A 143 -5.12 8.94 -29.91
N GLN A 144 -5.34 10.19 -29.51
CA GLN A 144 -4.50 11.34 -29.84
C GLN A 144 -3.45 11.48 -28.76
N THR A 145 -2.21 11.58 -29.13
CA THR A 145 -1.09 11.66 -28.18
C THR A 145 -0.03 12.66 -28.64
N SER A 146 0.84 13.09 -27.74
CA SER A 146 2.00 13.91 -28.10
C SER A 146 2.96 13.24 -29.10
N GLY A 147 2.86 11.92 -29.27
CA GLY A 147 3.65 11.12 -30.23
C GLY A 147 2.91 10.72 -31.52
N GLY A 148 1.72 11.29 -31.74
CA GLY A 148 0.87 11.00 -32.92
C GLY A 148 -0.39 10.21 -32.58
N GLN A 149 -1.01 9.66 -33.61
CA GLN A 149 -2.27 8.92 -33.49
C GLN A 149 -2.05 7.41 -33.44
N PHE A 150 -2.74 6.75 -32.50
CA PHE A 150 -2.70 5.30 -32.32
C PHE A 150 -4.13 4.74 -32.27
N ALA A 151 -4.34 3.58 -32.91
CA ALA A 151 -5.59 2.85 -32.85
C ALA A 151 -5.37 1.45 -32.27
N CYS A 152 -6.33 0.95 -31.50
CA CYS A 152 -6.29 -0.41 -30.94
C CYS A 152 -7.69 -1.03 -30.86
N GLN A 153 -7.74 -2.36 -30.77
CA GLN A 153 -8.96 -3.11 -30.45
C GLN A 153 -9.26 -3.06 -28.95
N SER A 154 -8.22 -3.25 -28.12
CA SER A 154 -8.31 -3.28 -26.67
C SER A 154 -7.48 -2.14 -26.05
N LEU A 155 -8.09 -1.40 -25.12
CA LEU A 155 -7.45 -0.33 -24.35
C LEU A 155 -7.40 -0.70 -22.88
N VAL A 156 -6.20 -0.76 -22.30
CA VAL A 156 -5.98 -1.13 -20.89
C VAL A 156 -5.53 0.08 -20.09
N ILE A 157 -6.24 0.41 -19.03
CA ILE A 157 -5.92 1.48 -18.10
C ILE A 157 -5.15 0.90 -16.91
N ALA A 158 -3.83 1.16 -16.87
CA ALA A 158 -2.90 0.68 -15.87
C ALA A 158 -2.16 1.84 -15.17
N THR A 159 -2.83 2.98 -15.05
CA THR A 159 -2.23 4.26 -14.61
C THR A 159 -1.95 4.35 -13.11
N GLY A 160 -2.39 3.36 -12.32
CA GLY A 160 -2.30 3.41 -10.87
C GLY A 160 -3.25 4.43 -10.24
N GLY A 161 -2.99 4.78 -8.98
CA GLY A 161 -3.75 5.74 -8.19
C GLY A 161 -3.08 7.12 -8.11
N LEU A 162 -3.38 7.86 -7.01
CA LEU A 162 -2.93 9.25 -6.79
C LEU A 162 -1.70 9.32 -5.85
N SER A 163 -1.29 8.22 -5.24
CA SER A 163 -0.21 8.21 -4.26
C SER A 163 1.14 8.55 -4.88
N ILE A 164 1.91 9.36 -4.16
CA ILE A 164 3.24 9.88 -4.52
C ILE A 164 3.22 10.62 -5.88
N PRO A 165 2.55 11.78 -5.98
CA PRO A 165 2.43 12.53 -7.25
C PRO A 165 3.78 12.87 -7.90
N THR A 166 4.84 13.02 -7.12
CA THR A 166 6.21 13.28 -7.61
C THR A 166 6.79 12.15 -8.48
N LEU A 167 6.22 10.96 -8.41
CA LEU A 167 6.58 9.83 -9.29
C LEU A 167 5.78 9.82 -10.61
N GLY A 168 4.85 10.76 -10.80
CA GLY A 168 4.00 10.85 -11.99
C GLY A 168 2.59 10.30 -11.80
N ALA A 169 2.19 9.99 -10.55
CA ALA A 169 0.80 9.63 -10.28
C ALA A 169 -0.14 10.78 -10.64
N SER A 170 -1.21 10.46 -11.37
CA SER A 170 -2.18 11.44 -11.84
C SER A 170 -3.60 10.85 -11.83
N GLY A 171 -4.60 11.72 -11.84
CA GLY A 171 -6.00 11.30 -11.94
C GLY A 171 -6.45 10.89 -13.35
N PHE A 172 -5.53 10.73 -14.30
CA PHE A 172 -5.88 10.50 -15.71
C PHE A 172 -6.73 9.22 -15.91
N GLY A 173 -6.36 8.11 -15.29
CA GLY A 173 -7.16 6.88 -15.39
C GLY A 173 -8.58 7.05 -14.84
N TYR A 174 -8.77 7.85 -13.82
CA TYR A 174 -10.09 8.19 -13.28
C TYR A 174 -10.88 9.11 -14.22
N GLN A 175 -10.22 10.00 -14.94
CA GLN A 175 -10.85 10.83 -15.98
C GLN A 175 -11.35 9.94 -17.12
N VAL A 176 -10.52 9.01 -17.58
CA VAL A 176 -10.91 8.03 -18.61
C VAL A 176 -12.10 7.17 -18.13
N ALA A 177 -12.07 6.69 -16.90
CA ALA A 177 -13.17 5.93 -16.33
C ALA A 177 -14.50 6.72 -16.38
N ARG A 178 -14.49 7.99 -15.94
CA ARG A 178 -15.67 8.87 -16.02
C ARG A 178 -16.12 9.13 -17.45
N GLN A 179 -15.19 9.34 -18.37
CA GLN A 179 -15.48 9.57 -19.79
C GLN A 179 -16.27 8.41 -20.37
N PHE A 180 -15.97 7.17 -19.98
CA PHE A 180 -16.69 5.97 -20.42
C PHE A 180 -17.82 5.55 -19.47
N GLY A 181 -18.29 6.47 -18.62
CA GLY A 181 -19.50 6.32 -17.81
C GLY A 181 -19.31 5.50 -16.53
N HIS A 182 -18.08 5.20 -16.12
CA HIS A 182 -17.83 4.48 -14.86
C HIS A 182 -18.00 5.37 -13.65
N THR A 183 -18.55 4.79 -12.60
CA THR A 183 -18.61 5.37 -11.26
C THR A 183 -17.23 5.36 -10.65
N LEU A 184 -16.87 6.48 -10.04
CA LEU A 184 -15.65 6.59 -9.25
C LEU A 184 -16.01 6.70 -7.78
N LEU A 185 -15.59 5.74 -7.00
CA LEU A 185 -15.71 5.77 -5.55
C LEU A 185 -14.76 6.83 -4.97
N PRO A 186 -15.15 7.53 -3.90
CA PRO A 186 -14.32 8.55 -3.28
C PRO A 186 -12.91 8.02 -2.98
N THR A 187 -11.90 8.73 -3.48
CA THR A 187 -10.51 8.36 -3.26
C THR A 187 -9.93 9.04 -2.05
N ARG A 188 -9.14 8.32 -1.25
CA ARG A 188 -8.37 8.85 -0.13
C ARG A 188 -6.99 8.19 -0.03
N ALA A 189 -6.06 8.86 0.64
CA ALA A 189 -4.74 8.31 0.92
C ALA A 189 -4.87 7.08 1.83
N GLY A 190 -4.19 6.00 1.50
CA GLY A 190 -4.09 4.78 2.30
C GLY A 190 -2.65 4.40 2.57
N LEU A 191 -2.40 3.57 3.58
CA LEU A 191 -1.07 3.25 4.07
C LEU A 191 -0.23 4.54 4.24
N VAL A 192 -0.73 5.45 5.08
CA VAL A 192 -0.25 6.82 5.19
C VAL A 192 -0.02 7.21 6.65
N PRO A 193 1.04 7.98 6.99
CA PRO A 193 1.25 8.48 8.34
C PRO A 193 0.14 9.41 8.82
N PHE A 194 -0.16 9.34 10.12
CA PHE A 194 -1.05 10.29 10.79
C PHE A 194 -0.33 11.58 11.17
N THR A 195 -1.05 12.70 11.09
CA THR A 195 -0.63 14.00 11.60
C THR A 195 -1.27 14.28 12.95
N ILE A 196 -0.49 14.87 13.87
CA ILE A 196 -0.92 15.23 15.21
C ILE A 196 -0.81 16.75 15.37
N THR A 197 -1.87 17.37 15.89
CA THR A 197 -1.92 18.82 16.16
C THR A 197 -2.12 19.13 17.63
N GLU A 198 -2.58 18.15 18.44
CA GLU A 198 -2.70 18.32 19.89
C GLU A 198 -1.29 18.64 20.45
N PRO A 199 -1.11 19.77 21.19
CA PRO A 199 0.22 20.31 21.47
C PRO A 199 1.11 19.38 22.29
N GLN A 200 0.58 18.71 23.31
CA GLN A 200 1.38 17.82 24.20
C GLN A 200 1.81 16.57 23.43
N LEU A 201 0.90 15.94 22.72
CA LEU A 201 1.21 14.75 21.92
C LEU A 201 2.16 15.08 20.76
N LYS A 202 1.98 16.25 20.13
CA LYS A 202 2.89 16.70 19.08
C LYS A 202 4.30 16.95 19.61
N ALA A 203 4.43 17.53 20.81
CA ALA A 203 5.72 17.70 21.47
C ALA A 203 6.37 16.33 21.73
N LEU A 204 5.63 15.39 22.32
CA LEU A 204 6.08 14.01 22.56
C LEU A 204 6.55 13.35 21.24
N CYS A 205 5.76 13.43 20.16
CA CYS A 205 6.11 12.87 18.87
C CYS A 205 7.40 13.50 18.30
N THR A 206 7.55 14.80 18.45
CA THR A 206 8.75 15.53 17.98
C THR A 206 10.00 15.10 18.73
N GLU A 207 9.92 15.01 20.05
CA GLU A 207 11.03 14.56 20.88
C GLU A 207 11.40 13.09 20.61
N LEU A 208 10.42 12.23 20.40
CA LEU A 208 10.61 10.81 20.08
C LEU A 208 10.88 10.53 18.60
N SER A 209 10.98 11.56 17.76
CA SER A 209 11.17 11.37 16.31
C SER A 209 12.32 10.41 15.99
N GLY A 210 12.04 9.38 15.19
CA GLY A 210 12.94 8.28 14.88
C GLY A 210 12.87 7.08 15.86
N THR A 211 12.15 7.22 16.98
CA THR A 211 11.94 6.09 17.92
C THR A 211 10.84 5.17 17.38
N SER A 212 11.11 3.88 17.38
CA SER A 212 10.15 2.83 16.96
C SER A 212 9.97 1.81 18.08
N LEU A 213 8.75 1.26 18.18
CA LEU A 213 8.42 0.18 19.13
C LEU A 213 7.34 -0.73 18.52
N ASP A 214 7.34 -2.00 18.95
CA ASP A 214 6.27 -2.95 18.65
C ASP A 214 5.00 -2.54 19.41
N CYS A 215 3.88 -2.55 18.74
CA CYS A 215 2.58 -2.22 19.31
C CYS A 215 1.44 -2.93 18.58
N THR A 216 0.25 -2.88 19.15
CA THR A 216 -0.98 -3.19 18.43
C THR A 216 -1.78 -1.90 18.26
N ALA A 217 -2.17 -1.59 17.00
CA ALA A 217 -3.02 -0.45 16.69
C ALA A 217 -4.40 -0.94 16.24
N ASN A 218 -5.47 -0.39 16.83
CA ASN A 218 -6.87 -0.77 16.57
C ASN A 218 -7.67 0.43 16.09
N CYS A 219 -8.53 0.23 15.11
CA CYS A 219 -9.53 1.22 14.67
C CYS A 219 -10.66 0.50 13.92
N ASN A 220 -11.91 0.88 14.19
CA ASN A 220 -13.10 0.38 13.49
C ASN A 220 -13.17 -1.16 13.41
N GLY A 221 -12.83 -1.85 14.51
CA GLY A 221 -12.88 -3.31 14.60
C GLY A 221 -11.73 -4.04 13.90
N THR A 222 -10.75 -3.33 13.37
CA THR A 222 -9.55 -3.89 12.75
C THR A 222 -8.33 -3.64 13.62
N SER A 223 -7.42 -4.61 13.65
CA SER A 223 -6.22 -4.59 14.49
C SER A 223 -5.00 -5.01 13.70
N PHE A 224 -3.88 -4.30 13.89
CA PHE A 224 -2.58 -4.66 13.34
C PHE A 224 -1.50 -4.60 14.42
N ARG A 225 -0.74 -5.70 14.54
CA ARG A 225 0.44 -5.74 15.38
C ARG A 225 1.69 -5.61 14.52
N GLU A 226 2.34 -4.48 14.63
CA GLU A 226 3.61 -4.16 13.97
C GLU A 226 4.28 -2.97 14.69
N ASN A 227 5.41 -2.52 14.17
CA ASN A 227 6.08 -1.36 14.75
C ASN A 227 5.32 -0.05 14.46
N LEU A 228 5.18 0.77 15.49
CA LEU A 228 4.89 2.19 15.43
C LEU A 228 6.21 2.96 15.30
N LEU A 229 6.19 4.09 14.61
CA LEU A 229 7.31 5.04 14.48
C LEU A 229 6.84 6.45 14.83
N PHE A 230 7.48 7.09 15.78
CA PHE A 230 7.28 8.51 16.05
C PHE A 230 8.00 9.37 15.01
N THR A 231 7.32 10.41 14.52
CA THR A 231 7.87 11.40 13.59
C THR A 231 7.61 12.81 14.10
N HIS A 232 8.32 13.79 13.59
CA HIS A 232 8.08 15.21 13.94
C HIS A 232 6.70 15.73 13.53
N ARG A 233 5.93 14.97 12.73
CA ARG A 233 4.56 15.31 12.32
C ARG A 233 3.49 14.54 13.07
N GLY A 234 3.83 13.41 13.68
CA GLY A 234 2.89 12.53 14.36
C GLY A 234 3.36 11.08 14.35
N LEU A 235 2.51 10.17 13.94
CA LEU A 235 2.72 8.74 14.02
C LEU A 235 2.82 8.10 12.62
N SER A 236 3.75 7.16 12.49
CA SER A 236 4.02 6.39 11.28
C SER A 236 4.42 4.96 11.68
N GLY A 237 5.07 4.25 10.78
CA GLY A 237 5.46 2.85 10.97
C GLY A 237 4.38 1.87 10.51
N PRO A 238 4.72 0.61 10.30
CA PRO A 238 3.82 -0.37 9.68
C PRO A 238 2.45 -0.50 10.35
N ALA A 239 2.37 -0.52 11.69
CA ALA A 239 1.10 -0.59 12.40
C ALA A 239 0.19 0.61 12.07
N ILE A 240 0.77 1.80 12.04
CA ILE A 240 0.04 3.04 11.76
C ILE A 240 -0.34 3.14 10.27
N LEU A 241 0.57 2.78 9.36
CA LEU A 241 0.26 2.76 7.93
C LEU A 241 -0.90 1.81 7.64
N GLN A 242 -0.90 0.61 8.20
CA GLN A 242 -1.97 -0.37 8.07
C GLN A 242 -3.30 0.18 8.57
N ILE A 243 -3.33 0.66 9.83
CA ILE A 243 -4.58 1.09 10.46
C ILE A 243 -5.15 2.36 9.82
N SER A 244 -4.32 3.20 9.19
CA SER A 244 -4.75 4.41 8.49
C SER A 244 -5.72 4.11 7.34
N SER A 245 -5.67 2.92 6.77
CA SER A 245 -6.59 2.48 5.73
C SER A 245 -8.00 2.19 6.25
N PHE A 246 -8.17 2.02 7.56
CA PHE A 246 -9.44 1.76 8.24
C PHE A 246 -9.95 2.96 9.06
N TRP A 247 -9.13 3.99 9.21
CA TRP A 247 -9.46 5.20 9.94
C TRP A 247 -10.21 6.21 9.07
N GLU A 248 -11.21 6.86 9.64
CA GLU A 248 -11.89 8.02 9.06
C GLU A 248 -11.70 9.26 9.93
N ALA A 249 -11.89 10.45 9.35
CA ALA A 249 -11.65 11.70 10.08
C ALA A 249 -12.54 11.82 11.33
N GLY A 250 -11.89 11.94 12.48
CA GLY A 250 -12.55 12.00 13.80
C GLY A 250 -12.52 10.68 14.58
N ASP A 251 -12.17 9.57 13.94
CA ASP A 251 -12.06 8.29 14.65
C ASP A 251 -10.88 8.27 15.62
N THR A 252 -11.05 7.51 16.69
CA THR A 252 -9.98 7.23 17.65
C THR A 252 -9.21 5.98 17.25
N VAL A 253 -7.90 6.07 17.26
CA VAL A 253 -6.98 4.94 17.14
C VAL A 253 -6.54 4.54 18.54
N GLU A 254 -6.81 3.31 18.94
CA GLU A 254 -6.34 2.72 20.17
C GLU A 254 -5.02 2.00 19.96
N ILE A 255 -4.01 2.30 20.78
CA ILE A 255 -2.67 1.74 20.65
C ILE A 255 -2.27 1.04 21.95
N ASN A 256 -2.02 -0.27 21.86
CA ASN A 256 -1.41 -1.03 22.93
C ASN A 256 0.12 -1.01 22.77
N LEU A 257 0.82 -0.37 23.70
CA LEU A 257 2.29 -0.25 23.71
C LEU A 257 2.99 -1.48 24.30
N LEU A 258 2.24 -2.42 24.90
CA LEU A 258 2.76 -3.63 25.55
C LEU A 258 2.01 -4.88 25.08
N PRO A 259 2.04 -5.20 23.75
CA PRO A 259 1.19 -6.25 23.18
C PRO A 259 1.53 -7.68 23.66
N ASP A 260 2.71 -7.89 24.27
CA ASP A 260 3.18 -9.20 24.72
C ASP A 260 2.81 -9.53 26.16
N ARG A 261 2.22 -8.59 26.91
CA ARG A 261 1.98 -8.79 28.34
C ARG A 261 0.76 -8.04 28.83
N ASP A 262 0.17 -8.54 29.89
CA ASP A 262 -0.80 -7.79 30.67
C ASP A 262 -0.09 -6.72 31.49
N ALA A 263 -0.35 -5.45 31.14
CA ALA A 263 0.35 -4.31 31.72
C ALA A 263 0.14 -4.20 33.24
N LEU A 264 -1.08 -4.50 33.74
CA LEU A 264 -1.38 -4.42 35.17
C LEU A 264 -0.65 -5.50 35.96
N THR A 265 -0.74 -6.74 35.52
CA THR A 265 -0.02 -7.87 36.16
C THR A 265 1.47 -7.62 36.18
N TRP A 266 2.04 -7.13 35.08
CA TRP A 266 3.46 -6.80 35.01
C TRP A 266 3.84 -5.68 35.99
N LEU A 267 3.09 -4.59 36.08
CA LEU A 267 3.38 -3.49 37.01
C LEU A 267 3.27 -3.94 38.46
N GLN A 268 2.29 -4.76 38.80
CA GLN A 268 2.13 -5.33 40.15
C GLN A 268 3.32 -6.23 40.54
N GLN A 269 3.78 -7.07 39.59
CA GLN A 269 4.98 -7.86 39.79
C GLN A 269 6.21 -6.98 40.04
N MET A 270 6.40 -5.95 39.19
CA MET A 270 7.50 -5.00 39.36
C MET A 270 7.43 -4.24 40.72
N GLN A 271 6.23 -3.90 41.18
CA GLN A 271 6.05 -3.31 42.52
C GLN A 271 6.49 -4.26 43.63
N ALA A 272 6.16 -5.56 43.52
CA ALA A 272 6.54 -6.56 44.51
C ALA A 272 8.07 -6.84 44.52
N GLU A 273 8.65 -7.01 43.34
CA GLU A 273 10.06 -7.40 43.19
C GLU A 273 11.04 -6.22 43.33
N ARG A 274 10.62 -5.03 42.91
CA ARG A 274 11.48 -3.84 42.82
C ARG A 274 10.84 -2.59 43.47
N ALA A 275 10.33 -2.74 44.66
CA ALA A 275 9.60 -1.73 45.42
C ALA A 275 10.26 -0.33 45.48
N ASN A 276 11.57 -0.27 45.49
CA ASN A 276 12.32 0.98 45.54
C ASN A 276 12.75 1.54 44.17
N ALA A 277 12.54 0.80 43.08
CA ALA A 277 12.82 1.30 41.72
C ALA A 277 11.79 2.37 41.32
N GLU A 278 12.24 3.41 40.65
CA GLU A 278 11.32 4.41 40.07
C GLU A 278 10.61 3.86 38.86
N LEU A 279 9.37 4.33 38.58
CA LEU A 279 8.58 3.92 37.44
C LEU A 279 9.33 4.06 36.10
N LYS A 280 10.05 5.17 35.89
CA LYS A 280 10.87 5.36 34.68
C LYS A 280 11.91 4.26 34.47
N THR A 281 12.46 3.71 35.59
CA THR A 281 13.44 2.61 35.54
C THR A 281 12.75 1.30 35.15
N VAL A 282 11.55 1.06 35.68
CA VAL A 282 10.71 -0.10 35.33
C VAL A 282 10.27 -0.04 33.88
N LEU A 283 9.78 1.09 33.42
CA LEU A 283 9.41 1.29 32.00
C LEU A 283 10.62 1.10 31.06
N GLY A 284 11.82 1.42 31.50
CA GLY A 284 13.06 1.22 30.75
C GLY A 284 13.44 -0.25 30.51
N GLU A 285 12.76 -1.21 31.15
CA GLU A 285 12.93 -2.65 30.84
C GLU A 285 12.21 -3.10 29.56
N VAL A 286 11.17 -2.35 29.16
CA VAL A 286 10.32 -2.68 28.02
C VAL A 286 10.39 -1.65 26.91
N PHE A 287 10.79 -0.43 27.22
CA PHE A 287 10.94 0.67 26.28
C PHE A 287 12.39 1.16 26.19
N THR A 288 12.72 1.85 25.12
CA THR A 288 13.97 2.59 25.05
C THR A 288 14.03 3.60 26.21
N ARG A 289 15.23 3.85 26.75
CA ARG A 289 15.43 4.78 27.88
C ARG A 289 14.80 6.16 27.62
N LYS A 290 14.88 6.65 26.38
CA LYS A 290 14.30 7.92 25.99
C LYS A 290 12.77 7.90 26.09
N LEU A 291 12.13 6.87 25.55
CA LEU A 291 10.68 6.71 25.61
C LEU A 291 10.21 6.55 27.06
N ALA A 292 10.85 5.68 27.84
CA ALA A 292 10.51 5.45 29.25
C ALA A 292 10.55 6.73 30.08
N ASN A 293 11.58 7.57 29.91
CA ASN A 293 11.71 8.83 30.62
C ASN A 293 10.59 9.80 30.23
N LEU A 294 10.32 9.99 28.92
CA LEU A 294 9.30 10.91 28.46
C LEU A 294 7.87 10.48 28.85
N LEU A 295 7.57 9.18 28.81
CA LEU A 295 6.29 8.68 29.31
C LEU A 295 6.15 8.92 30.81
N ALA A 296 7.20 8.66 31.58
CA ALA A 296 7.20 8.88 33.02
C ALA A 296 7.06 10.37 33.39
N GLU A 297 7.60 11.28 32.58
CA GLU A 297 7.53 12.73 32.82
C GLU A 297 6.20 13.35 32.35
N GLN A 298 5.68 12.92 31.19
CA GLN A 298 4.53 13.57 30.57
C GLN A 298 3.20 12.89 30.87
N TRP A 299 3.20 11.56 31.09
CA TRP A 299 1.96 10.80 31.33
C TRP A 299 1.77 10.42 32.79
N PHE A 300 2.87 10.27 33.54
CA PHE A 300 2.88 9.74 34.89
C PHE A 300 3.79 10.60 35.78
N GLU A 301 3.61 10.50 37.09
CA GLU A 301 4.54 11.03 38.02
C GLU A 301 5.51 9.92 38.41
N SER A 302 6.79 10.01 38.00
CA SER A 302 7.80 8.97 38.33
C SER A 302 8.20 9.05 39.79
N ARG A 303 7.88 7.98 40.52
CA ARG A 303 8.24 7.78 41.93
C ARG A 303 8.54 6.29 42.18
N PRO A 304 9.11 5.90 43.32
CA PRO A 304 9.33 4.51 43.69
C PRO A 304 8.05 3.67 43.62
N MET A 305 8.15 2.46 43.05
CA MET A 305 7.00 1.56 42.80
C MET A 305 6.13 1.33 44.03
N LYS A 306 6.72 1.18 45.22
CA LYS A 306 6.02 1.00 46.50
C LYS A 306 5.06 2.15 46.88
N GLN A 307 5.19 3.31 46.26
CA GLN A 307 4.36 4.49 46.54
C GLN A 307 3.07 4.55 45.70
N TYR A 308 2.94 3.67 44.67
CA TYR A 308 1.74 3.60 43.87
C TYR A 308 0.67 2.75 44.57
N THR A 309 -0.55 3.24 44.58
CA THR A 309 -1.71 2.47 45.00
C THR A 309 -2.13 1.49 43.86
N PRO A 310 -2.91 0.44 44.19
CA PRO A 310 -3.45 -0.45 43.16
C PRO A 310 -4.25 0.28 42.08
N ALA A 311 -4.99 1.33 42.44
CA ALA A 311 -5.77 2.13 41.48
C ALA A 311 -4.88 2.93 40.52
N GLU A 312 -3.78 3.52 41.01
CA GLU A 312 -2.83 4.23 40.16
C GLU A 312 -2.07 3.28 39.22
N LEU A 313 -1.70 2.09 39.67
CA LEU A 313 -1.11 1.07 38.81
C LEU A 313 -2.08 0.64 37.70
N ALA A 314 -3.38 0.52 38.04
CA ALA A 314 -4.40 0.20 37.02
C ALA A 314 -4.54 1.33 35.98
N GLN A 315 -4.49 2.59 36.38
CA GLN A 315 -4.52 3.74 35.45
C GLN A 315 -3.28 3.78 34.55
N ILE A 316 -2.09 3.50 35.09
CA ILE A 316 -0.86 3.41 34.30
C ILE A 316 -0.97 2.27 33.29
N ALA A 317 -1.43 1.11 33.74
CA ALA A 317 -1.60 -0.07 32.90
C ALA A 317 -2.60 0.19 31.76
N GLU A 318 -3.75 0.77 32.06
CA GLU A 318 -4.74 1.15 31.06
C GLU A 318 -4.16 2.11 30.01
N LYS A 319 -3.45 3.14 30.46
CA LYS A 319 -2.83 4.11 29.53
C LYS A 319 -1.78 3.47 28.63
N LEU A 320 -1.04 2.46 29.09
CA LEU A 320 -0.05 1.74 28.30
C LEU A 320 -0.68 0.71 27.37
N ALA A 321 -1.76 0.06 27.78
CA ALA A 321 -2.44 -0.99 27.01
C ALA A 321 -3.50 -0.45 26.05
N SER A 322 -4.03 0.76 26.27
CA SER A 322 -5.11 1.35 25.50
C SER A 322 -4.92 2.86 25.34
N TRP A 323 -3.79 3.25 24.77
CA TRP A 323 -3.51 4.65 24.49
C TRP A 323 -4.41 5.16 23.34
N GLN A 324 -5.30 6.09 23.69
CA GLN A 324 -6.25 6.68 22.75
C GLN A 324 -5.63 7.87 22.03
N VAL A 325 -5.61 7.82 20.70
CA VAL A 325 -5.10 8.89 19.82
C VAL A 325 -6.19 9.28 18.83
N VAL A 326 -6.50 10.57 18.74
CA VAL A 326 -7.35 11.13 17.67
C VAL A 326 -6.43 11.89 16.71
N PRO A 327 -6.10 11.30 15.56
CA PRO A 327 -5.30 11.99 14.55
C PRO A 327 -6.03 13.23 14.02
N ALA A 328 -5.30 14.32 13.79
CA ALA A 328 -5.86 15.51 13.13
C ALA A 328 -6.09 15.28 11.62
N GLY A 329 -5.45 14.27 11.05
CA GLY A 329 -5.52 13.90 9.64
C GLY A 329 -4.38 12.98 9.26
N THR A 330 -4.14 12.87 7.96
CA THR A 330 -3.02 12.12 7.39
C THR A 330 -2.05 13.05 6.65
N GLU A 331 -0.85 12.58 6.31
CA GLU A 331 0.08 13.33 5.46
C GLU A 331 -0.37 13.42 3.98
N GLY A 332 -1.49 12.78 3.64
CA GLY A 332 -2.09 12.79 2.31
C GLY A 332 -1.30 12.03 1.25
N TYR A 333 -1.67 12.21 -0.01
CA TYR A 333 -1.09 11.45 -1.13
C TYR A 333 0.42 11.61 -1.31
N ARG A 334 1.01 12.65 -0.77
CA ARG A 334 2.45 12.89 -0.91
C ARG A 334 3.30 11.77 -0.30
N THR A 335 2.84 11.18 0.79
CA THR A 335 3.53 10.13 1.54
C THR A 335 2.75 8.81 1.60
N ALA A 336 1.51 8.80 1.11
CA ALA A 336 0.71 7.59 1.04
C ALA A 336 1.34 6.56 0.10
N GLU A 337 1.38 5.29 0.52
CA GLU A 337 1.86 4.23 -0.37
C GLU A 337 0.81 3.87 -1.44
N VAL A 338 -0.48 3.99 -1.10
CA VAL A 338 -1.60 3.59 -1.96
C VAL A 338 -2.74 4.59 -1.93
N THR A 339 -3.65 4.44 -2.89
CA THR A 339 -4.94 5.14 -2.99
C THR A 339 -6.05 4.15 -2.66
N LEU A 340 -6.89 4.47 -1.68
CA LEU A 340 -8.15 3.77 -1.41
C LEU A 340 -9.26 4.34 -2.31
N GLY A 341 -10.25 3.53 -2.64
CA GLY A 341 -11.28 3.88 -3.61
C GLY A 341 -10.78 3.78 -5.06
N GLY A 342 -11.46 4.39 -5.99
CA GLY A 342 -11.13 4.33 -7.42
C GLY A 342 -12.30 3.88 -8.27
N VAL A 343 -12.05 3.25 -9.42
CA VAL A 343 -13.09 2.76 -10.32
C VAL A 343 -13.91 1.67 -9.64
N ASP A 344 -15.23 1.85 -9.63
CA ASP A 344 -16.16 0.91 -8.99
C ASP A 344 -16.09 -0.45 -9.67
N THR A 345 -15.64 -1.44 -8.94
CA THR A 345 -15.44 -2.80 -9.42
C THR A 345 -16.74 -3.55 -9.76
N ARG A 346 -17.91 -3.05 -9.33
CA ARG A 346 -19.22 -3.58 -9.73
C ARG A 346 -19.52 -3.36 -11.22
N GLU A 347 -18.81 -2.44 -11.85
CA GLU A 347 -18.94 -2.08 -13.27
C GLU A 347 -17.84 -2.68 -14.15
N VAL A 348 -17.02 -3.57 -13.57
CA VAL A 348 -15.89 -4.25 -14.23
C VAL A 348 -16.02 -5.77 -14.02
N SER A 349 -15.73 -6.53 -15.04
CA SER A 349 -15.75 -8.00 -14.96
C SER A 349 -14.61 -8.51 -14.06
N SER A 350 -14.92 -9.20 -12.98
CA SER A 350 -13.91 -9.82 -12.10
C SER A 350 -13.11 -10.94 -12.77
N LYS A 351 -13.61 -11.46 -13.90
CA LYS A 351 -12.96 -12.52 -14.67
C LYS A 351 -11.97 -11.95 -15.68
N THR A 352 -12.34 -10.86 -16.36
CA THR A 352 -11.60 -10.35 -17.52
C THR A 352 -10.96 -8.99 -17.27
N MET A 353 -11.30 -8.29 -16.18
CA MET A 353 -10.98 -6.88 -15.93
C MET A 353 -11.55 -5.92 -16.98
N GLU A 354 -12.46 -6.39 -17.85
CA GLU A 354 -13.11 -5.60 -18.88
C GLU A 354 -14.25 -4.75 -18.30
N SER A 355 -14.40 -3.55 -18.79
CA SER A 355 -15.55 -2.68 -18.53
C SER A 355 -16.86 -3.34 -18.94
N LEU A 356 -17.86 -3.35 -18.06
CA LEU A 356 -19.21 -3.76 -18.38
C LEU A 356 -20.00 -2.69 -19.20
N LYS A 357 -19.41 -1.49 -19.35
CA LYS A 357 -20.03 -0.35 -20.03
C LYS A 357 -19.45 -0.06 -21.42
N SER A 358 -18.17 -0.36 -21.61
CA SER A 358 -17.46 -0.07 -22.86
C SER A 358 -16.61 -1.28 -23.26
N PRO A 359 -17.12 -2.14 -24.17
CA PRO A 359 -16.39 -3.31 -24.63
C PRO A 359 -15.00 -2.98 -25.19
N GLY A 360 -14.00 -3.79 -24.84
CA GLY A 360 -12.61 -3.58 -25.21
C GLY A 360 -11.85 -2.58 -24.32
N LEU A 361 -12.49 -2.00 -23.29
CA LEU A 361 -11.84 -1.18 -22.26
C LEU A 361 -11.59 -2.03 -21.03
N TYR A 362 -10.36 -1.99 -20.50
CA TYR A 362 -9.94 -2.78 -19.34
C TYR A 362 -9.34 -1.87 -18.28
N PHE A 363 -9.51 -2.23 -17.00
CA PHE A 363 -8.90 -1.54 -15.86
C PHE A 363 -8.14 -2.54 -15.02
N ILE A 364 -6.85 -2.26 -14.69
CA ILE A 364 -5.99 -3.15 -13.91
C ILE A 364 -5.18 -2.40 -12.86
N GLY A 365 -4.82 -3.08 -11.80
CA GLY A 365 -4.02 -2.53 -10.70
C GLY A 365 -4.79 -1.52 -9.85
N GLU A 366 -4.06 -0.57 -9.31
CA GLU A 366 -4.52 0.38 -8.28
C GLU A 366 -5.56 1.44 -8.77
N VAL A 367 -5.82 1.53 -10.07
CA VAL A 367 -6.91 2.39 -10.59
C VAL A 367 -8.29 1.87 -10.18
N LEU A 368 -8.41 0.58 -9.92
CA LEU A 368 -9.61 -0.09 -9.41
C LEU A 368 -9.74 0.10 -7.89
N ASP A 369 -10.98 0.09 -7.39
CA ASP A 369 -11.27 0.01 -5.95
C ASP A 369 -10.88 -1.36 -5.38
N VAL A 370 -9.58 -1.65 -5.37
CA VAL A 370 -8.96 -2.81 -4.70
C VAL A 370 -7.62 -2.37 -4.13
N THR A 371 -7.52 -2.38 -2.80
CA THR A 371 -6.33 -1.92 -2.08
C THR A 371 -5.85 -3.00 -1.13
N GLY A 372 -4.63 -3.47 -1.32
CA GLY A 372 -4.00 -4.45 -0.44
C GLY A 372 -3.45 -3.84 0.84
N HIS A 373 -3.33 -4.66 1.88
CA HIS A 373 -2.58 -4.33 3.08
C HIS A 373 -1.12 -3.99 2.75
N LEU A 374 -0.38 -3.45 3.74
CA LEU A 374 1.06 -3.25 3.64
C LEU A 374 1.77 -4.61 3.61
N GLY A 375 2.73 -4.78 2.70
CA GLY A 375 3.55 -5.98 2.70
C GLY A 375 3.57 -6.80 1.41
N GLY A 376 3.50 -6.16 0.24
CA GLY A 376 3.59 -6.81 -1.07
C GLY A 376 2.25 -7.12 -1.73
N PHE A 377 1.14 -6.99 -1.00
CA PHE A 377 -0.20 -7.31 -1.50
C PHE A 377 -0.63 -6.44 -2.67
N ASN A 378 -0.29 -5.14 -2.68
CA ASN A 378 -0.64 -4.24 -3.79
C ASN A 378 0.09 -4.60 -5.08
N PHE A 379 1.31 -5.09 -4.99
CA PHE A 379 2.00 -5.65 -6.15
C PHE A 379 1.36 -6.97 -6.59
N GLN A 380 1.00 -7.86 -5.66
CA GLN A 380 0.31 -9.09 -6.02
C GLN A 380 -1.01 -8.81 -6.74
N TRP A 381 -1.76 -7.78 -6.32
CA TRP A 381 -2.95 -7.33 -7.07
C TRP A 381 -2.60 -6.82 -8.47
N ALA A 382 -1.50 -6.06 -8.60
CA ALA A 382 -1.05 -5.60 -9.92
C ALA A 382 -0.74 -6.78 -10.86
N TRP A 383 -0.06 -7.81 -10.37
CA TRP A 383 0.25 -9.02 -11.14
C TRP A 383 -1.01 -9.80 -11.50
N ALA A 384 -1.87 -10.06 -10.54
CA ALA A 384 -3.08 -10.88 -10.71
C ALA A 384 -4.10 -10.22 -11.65
N SER A 385 -4.36 -8.91 -11.48
CA SER A 385 -5.29 -8.18 -12.35
C SER A 385 -4.75 -8.04 -13.77
N ALA A 386 -3.43 -7.83 -13.92
CA ALA A 386 -2.78 -7.81 -15.21
C ALA A 386 -2.88 -9.14 -15.96
N ASN A 387 -2.61 -10.25 -15.26
CA ASN A 387 -2.79 -11.59 -15.85
C ASN A 387 -4.25 -11.82 -16.25
N ALA A 388 -5.19 -11.40 -15.41
CA ALA A 388 -6.61 -11.57 -15.71
C ALA A 388 -7.02 -10.83 -17.00
N ALA A 389 -6.59 -9.59 -17.20
CA ALA A 389 -6.86 -8.82 -18.42
C ALA A 389 -6.13 -9.41 -19.62
N ALA A 390 -4.86 -9.76 -19.48
CA ALA A 390 -4.02 -10.26 -20.56
C ALA A 390 -4.57 -11.49 -21.27
N GLN A 391 -5.45 -12.27 -20.63
CA GLN A 391 -6.09 -13.43 -21.26
C GLN A 391 -7.21 -13.05 -22.25
N PHE A 392 -7.69 -11.81 -22.27
CA PHE A 392 -8.87 -11.40 -23.01
C PHE A 392 -8.66 -10.19 -23.94
N VAL A 393 -7.61 -9.41 -23.75
CA VAL A 393 -7.25 -8.26 -24.59
C VAL A 393 -6.77 -8.67 -25.99
#